data_a83ca9c225740b833b645c0cd7c59d2d
#
_entry.id   a83ca9c225740b833b645c0cd7c59d2d
#
_cell.length_a   1.000
_cell.length_b   1.000
_cell.length_c   1.000
_cell.angle_alpha   90.00
_cell.angle_beta   90.00
_cell.angle_gamma   90.00
#
_symmetry.space_group_name_H-M   'P 1'
#
loop_
_entity.id
_entity.type
_entity.pdbx_description
1 polymer ?
#
loop_
_entity_poly.entity_id
_entity_poly.type
_entity_poly.pdbx_seq_one_letter_code
_entity_poly.pdbx_strand_id
1 'polypeptide(L)'
;MEAQVRRAFQNLLAILDAAGCTFDDVQDVTMLLVDPESMFDTVVKVMGEFWGDAPHPTLTAVGVTWLYGFRFEIKVVAKLPEDAA
;
A
#
# COMPACT_ATOMS: atom_id res chain seq x y z
N MET A 1 3.53 0.19 15.81
CA MET A 1 2.57 -0.25 14.79
C MET A 1 2.44 0.74 13.64
N GLU A 2 2.08 1.99 13.93
CA GLU A 2 1.94 3.00 12.87
C GLU A 2 3.25 3.21 12.09
N ALA A 3 4.39 3.19 12.77
CA ALA A 3 5.69 3.35 12.13
C ALA A 3 5.95 2.26 11.09
N GLN A 4 5.56 1.02 11.36
CA GLN A 4 5.73 -0.08 10.41
C GLN A 4 4.83 0.09 9.18
N VAL A 5 3.58 0.49 9.39
CA VAL A 5 2.65 0.75 8.29
C VAL A 5 3.16 1.92 7.44
N ARG A 6 3.58 3.00 8.07
CA ARG A 6 4.11 4.17 7.38
C ARG A 6 5.35 3.83 6.56
N ARG A 7 6.25 3.03 7.11
CA ARG A 7 7.45 2.59 6.40
C ARG A 7 7.08 1.78 5.15
N ALA A 8 6.08 0.92 5.25
CA ALA A 8 5.62 0.14 4.10
C ALA A 8 5.12 1.04 2.97
N PHE A 9 4.34 2.08 3.29
CA PHE A 9 3.87 3.04 2.29
C PHE A 9 5.01 3.88 1.73
N GLN A 10 5.99 4.27 2.55
CA GLN A 10 7.16 5.00 2.08
C GLN A 10 7.98 4.17 1.09
N ASN A 11 8.18 2.89 1.39
CA ASN A 11 8.89 1.98 0.50
C ASN A 11 8.12 1.78 -0.82
N LEU A 12 6.80 1.66 -0.74
CA LEU A 12 5.97 1.56 -1.93
C LEU A 12 6.09 2.81 -2.80
N LEU A 13 6.02 3.99 -2.19
CA LEU A 13 6.16 5.24 -2.91
C LEU A 13 7.51 5.32 -3.63
N ALA A 14 8.59 4.90 -2.97
CA ALA A 14 9.92 4.87 -3.58
C ALA A 14 9.98 3.94 -4.79
N ILE A 15 9.33 2.77 -4.70
CA ILE A 15 9.28 1.82 -5.80
C ILE A 15 8.48 2.39 -6.98
N LEU A 16 7.33 2.98 -6.70
CA LEU A 16 6.51 3.62 -7.73
C LEU A 16 7.26 4.75 -8.41
N ASP A 17 7.92 5.59 -7.64
CA ASP A 17 8.70 6.70 -8.16
C ASP A 17 9.83 6.22 -9.06
N ALA A 18 10.54 5.16 -8.66
CA ALA A 18 11.60 4.57 -9.48
C ALA A 18 11.07 4.02 -10.79
N ALA A 19 9.81 3.59 -10.85
CA ALA A 19 9.17 3.10 -12.06
C ALA A 19 8.53 4.22 -12.90
N GLY A 20 8.60 5.46 -12.44
CA GLY A 20 7.95 6.59 -13.11
C GLY A 20 6.47 6.65 -12.85
N CYS A 21 5.99 6.02 -11.78
CA CYS A 21 4.56 5.97 -11.43
C CYS A 21 4.26 6.82 -10.19
N THR A 22 2.98 7.14 -10.03
CA THR A 22 2.45 7.71 -8.80
C THR A 22 1.31 6.84 -8.31
N PHE A 23 0.69 7.20 -7.19
CA PHE A 23 -0.50 6.49 -6.73
C PHE A 23 -1.66 6.58 -7.71
N ASP A 24 -1.67 7.58 -8.59
CA ASP A 24 -2.68 7.69 -9.66
C ASP A 24 -2.64 6.49 -10.61
N ASP A 25 -1.48 5.86 -10.74
CA ASP A 25 -1.29 4.73 -11.66
C ASP A 25 -1.64 3.39 -11.03
N VAL A 26 -1.93 3.34 -9.73
CA VAL A 26 -2.23 2.10 -9.04
C VAL A 26 -3.65 1.64 -9.36
N GLN A 27 -3.78 0.41 -9.83
CA GLN A 27 -5.05 -0.17 -10.24
C GLN A 27 -5.62 -1.13 -9.21
N ASP A 28 -4.76 -1.81 -8.45
CA ASP A 28 -5.18 -2.80 -7.48
C ASP A 28 -4.24 -2.81 -6.29
N VAL A 29 -4.80 -2.96 -5.10
CA VAL A 29 -4.05 -3.01 -3.84
C VAL A 29 -4.46 -4.25 -3.07
N THR A 30 -3.48 -5.02 -2.62
CA THR A 30 -3.68 -6.11 -1.67
C THR A 30 -2.91 -5.80 -0.40
N MET A 31 -3.59 -5.82 0.73
CA MET A 31 -2.97 -5.63 2.04
C MET A 31 -3.08 -6.91 2.84
N LEU A 32 -1.97 -7.31 3.44
CA LEU A 32 -1.90 -8.48 4.32
C LEU A 32 -1.63 -7.98 5.74
N LEU A 33 -2.48 -8.38 6.68
CA LEU A 33 -2.43 -7.86 8.04
C LEU A 33 -2.44 -9.01 9.04
N VAL A 34 -1.48 -8.99 9.95
CA VAL A 34 -1.52 -9.86 11.12
C VAL A 34 -2.36 -9.13 12.16
N ASP A 35 -3.41 -9.77 12.68
CA ASP A 35 -4.36 -9.18 13.60
C ASP A 35 -5.02 -7.92 13.00
N PRO A 36 -5.81 -8.09 11.92
CA PRO A 36 -6.37 -6.95 11.20
C PRO A 36 -7.28 -6.05 12.05
N GLU A 37 -7.99 -6.59 13.02
CA GLU A 37 -8.90 -5.80 13.85
C GLU A 37 -8.16 -4.71 14.63
N SER A 38 -6.93 -4.97 15.08
CA SER A 38 -6.14 -3.99 15.83
C SER A 38 -5.43 -2.98 14.94
N MET A 39 -5.33 -3.24 13.63
CA MET A 39 -4.51 -2.46 12.71
C MET A 39 -5.29 -1.63 11.72
N PHE A 40 -6.54 -1.99 11.47
CA PHE A 40 -7.27 -1.48 10.32
C PHE A 40 -7.38 0.05 10.32
N ASP A 41 -7.72 0.64 11.45
CA ASP A 41 -7.89 2.09 11.54
C ASP A 41 -6.57 2.82 11.27
N THR A 42 -5.47 2.28 11.77
CA THR A 42 -4.13 2.85 11.52
C THR A 42 -3.79 2.78 10.03
N VAL A 43 -4.05 1.64 9.41
CA VAL A 43 -3.77 1.44 7.98
C VAL A 43 -4.59 2.41 7.13
N VAL A 44 -5.88 2.56 7.41
CA VAL A 44 -6.74 3.47 6.66
C VAL A 44 -6.25 4.91 6.81
N LYS A 45 -5.87 5.31 8.01
CA LYS A 45 -5.36 6.66 8.27
C LYS A 45 -4.09 6.93 7.46
N VAL A 46 -3.11 6.03 7.53
CA VAL A 46 -1.83 6.21 6.83
C VAL A 46 -2.03 6.16 5.33
N MET A 47 -2.83 5.23 4.84
CA MET A 47 -3.15 5.14 3.42
C MET A 47 -3.74 6.45 2.89
N GLY A 48 -4.67 7.06 3.65
CA GLY A 48 -5.27 8.33 3.26
C GLY A 48 -4.25 9.45 3.14
N GLU A 49 -3.26 9.47 4.02
CA GLU A 49 -2.19 10.48 3.96
C GLU A 49 -1.33 10.34 2.70
N PHE A 50 -1.03 9.11 2.30
CA PHE A 50 -0.21 8.86 1.11
C PHE A 50 -1.00 8.96 -0.20
N TRP A 51 -2.26 8.47 -0.18
CA TRP A 51 -3.08 8.46 -1.39
C TRP A 51 -3.58 9.85 -1.78
N GLY A 52 -3.95 10.66 -0.79
CA GLY A 52 -4.45 12.01 -1.05
C GLY A 52 -5.69 11.98 -1.95
N ASP A 53 -5.62 12.72 -3.04
CA ASP A 53 -6.71 12.83 -4.02
C ASP A 53 -6.60 11.85 -5.18
N ALA A 54 -5.65 10.93 -5.13
CA ALA A 54 -5.50 9.93 -6.19
C ALA A 54 -6.74 9.04 -6.29
N PRO A 55 -7.08 8.54 -7.50
CA PRO A 55 -8.23 7.66 -7.68
C PRO A 55 -8.13 6.43 -6.78
N HIS A 56 -9.27 5.99 -6.28
CA HIS A 56 -9.31 4.78 -5.44
C HIS A 56 -9.14 3.54 -6.31
N PRO A 57 -8.15 2.69 -6.02
CA PRO A 57 -7.98 1.42 -6.72
C PRO A 57 -8.93 0.37 -6.14
N THR A 58 -8.99 -0.79 -6.78
CA THR A 58 -9.59 -1.94 -6.14
C THR A 58 -8.72 -2.32 -4.94
N LEU A 59 -9.35 -2.73 -3.86
CA LEU A 59 -8.66 -2.99 -2.60
C LEU A 59 -9.13 -4.30 -1.99
N THR A 60 -8.18 -5.14 -1.62
CA THR A 60 -8.42 -6.37 -0.87
C THR A 60 -7.56 -6.35 0.37
N ALA A 61 -8.18 -6.56 1.54
CA ALA A 61 -7.47 -6.68 2.80
C ALA A 61 -7.68 -8.09 3.33
N VAL A 62 -6.59 -8.77 3.65
CA VAL A 62 -6.61 -10.17 4.09
C VAL A 62 -5.90 -10.28 5.43
N GLY A 63 -6.56 -10.91 6.40
CA GLY A 63 -5.92 -11.27 7.65
C GLY A 63 -5.08 -12.53 7.46
N VAL A 64 -3.86 -12.51 7.96
CA VAL A 64 -2.93 -13.64 7.89
C VAL A 64 -2.36 -13.92 9.26
N THR A 65 -1.81 -15.11 9.44
CA THR A 65 -1.26 -15.52 10.73
C THR A 65 0.21 -15.15 10.90
N TRP A 66 0.91 -14.90 9.80
CA TRP A 66 2.35 -14.68 9.86
C TRP A 66 2.87 -14.00 8.59
N LEU A 67 3.77 -13.04 8.76
CA LEU A 67 4.43 -12.31 7.68
C LEU A 67 5.91 -12.14 7.99
N TYR A 68 6.61 -13.23 8.27
CA TYR A 68 8.06 -13.22 8.57
C TYR A 68 8.44 -12.25 9.71
N GLY A 69 7.55 -12.11 10.72
CA GLY A 69 7.79 -11.21 11.85
C GLY A 69 7.25 -9.80 11.64
N PHE A 70 6.82 -9.45 10.44
CA PHE A 70 6.14 -8.19 10.17
C PHE A 70 4.64 -8.32 10.45
N ARG A 71 3.98 -7.19 10.64
CA ARG A 71 2.53 -7.16 10.91
C ARG A 71 1.72 -6.65 9.75
N PHE A 72 2.37 -6.01 8.78
CA PHE A 72 1.70 -5.41 7.65
C PHE A 72 2.54 -5.56 6.39
N GLU A 73 1.88 -5.89 5.29
CA GLU A 73 2.49 -5.91 3.96
C GLU A 73 1.49 -5.36 2.96
N ILE A 74 1.97 -4.60 1.99
CA ILE A 74 1.15 -4.05 0.92
C ILE A 74 1.75 -4.45 -0.42
N LYS A 75 0.87 -4.84 -1.35
CA LYS A 75 1.23 -5.17 -2.71
C LYS A 75 0.30 -4.42 -3.64
N VAL A 76 0.84 -3.84 -4.70
CA VAL A 76 0.04 -3.11 -5.67
C VAL A 76 0.33 -3.60 -7.08
N VAL A 77 -0.65 -3.37 -7.96
CA VAL A 77 -0.47 -3.49 -9.40
C VAL A 77 -0.67 -2.08 -9.95
N ALA A 78 0.34 -1.58 -10.66
CA ALA A 78 0.30 -0.24 -11.23
C ALA A 78 0.52 -0.33 -12.73
N LYS A 79 -0.13 0.58 -13.46
CA LYS A 79 0.06 0.68 -14.90
C LYS A 79 1.26 1.59 -15.15
N LEU A 80 2.22 1.11 -15.94
CA LEU A 80 3.37 1.92 -16.32
C LEU A 80 2.92 3.06 -17.24
N PRO A 81 3.56 4.24 -17.15
CA PRO A 81 3.29 5.33 -18.07
C PRO A 81 3.58 4.92 -19.50
N GLU A 82 2.74 5.33 -20.43
CA GLU A 82 2.92 5.01 -21.85
C GLU A 82 4.26 5.51 -22.38
N ASP A 83 4.71 6.64 -21.88
CA ASP A 83 5.97 7.26 -22.29
C ASP A 83 7.20 6.53 -21.78
N ALA A 84 7.03 5.54 -20.89
CA ALA A 84 8.14 4.76 -20.34
C ALA A 84 8.62 3.67 -21.29
N ALA A 85 7.94 3.46 -22.38
CA ALA A 85 8.28 2.43 -23.36
C ALA A 85 9.47 2.83 -24.24
#